data_2e46c8747b3d67ea99b4f38e4a0d7ec9
#
_entry.id   2e46c8747b3d67ea99b4f38e4a0d7ec9
#
_cell.length_a   1.000
_cell.length_b   1.000
_cell.length_c   1.000
_cell.angle_alpha   90.00
_cell.angle_beta   90.00
_cell.angle_gamma   90.00
#
_symmetry.space_group_name_H-M   'P 1'
#
loop_
_entity.id
_entity.type
_entity.pdbx_description
1 polymer ?
#
loop_
_entity_poly.entity_id
_entity_poly.type
_entity_poly.pdbx_seq_one_letter_code
_entity_poly.pdbx_strand_id
1 'polypeptide(L)'
;METTRHFTATVYVVSDGAVALHEHDGIGKWLPPGGHVDRDELPHEAGLREVREETGLDAELVGAADGPGSDTVTPLPQPQHFQLADVNVHDGRVGHQHVDMVYYARADSRTIDPAPGEQPADDWAWFTPEQLRADAEAFESNVREIAAKAVEMVE
;
A
#
# COMPACT_ATOMS: atom_id res chain seq x y z
N MET A 1 8.99 15.18 24.24
CA MET A 1 9.10 13.86 23.59
C MET A 1 9.30 14.05 22.10
N GLU A 2 10.29 13.41 21.56
CA GLU A 2 10.59 13.47 20.14
C GLU A 2 9.67 12.52 19.36
N THR A 3 9.11 13.00 18.26
CA THR A 3 8.34 12.17 17.35
C THR A 3 9.28 11.58 16.31
N THR A 4 9.33 10.25 16.23
CA THR A 4 10.13 9.57 15.20
C THR A 4 9.33 9.38 13.93
N ARG A 5 10.01 9.40 12.78
CA ARG A 5 9.37 9.21 11.47
C ARG A 5 10.17 8.25 10.62
N HIS A 6 9.46 7.40 9.91
CA HIS A 6 10.04 6.50 8.90
C HIS A 6 9.34 6.69 7.57
N PHE A 7 10.09 6.53 6.49
CA PHE A 7 9.50 6.45 5.15
C PHE A 7 8.94 5.07 4.92
N THR A 8 7.72 5.03 4.41
CA THR A 8 7.04 3.78 4.06
C THR A 8 6.51 3.85 2.63
N ALA A 9 6.25 2.69 2.05
CA ALA A 9 5.61 2.57 0.75
C ALA A 9 4.41 1.64 0.87
N THR A 10 3.29 2.09 0.35
CA THR A 10 2.02 1.35 0.35
C THR A 10 1.60 1.14 -1.09
N VAL A 11 1.11 -0.04 -1.43
CA VAL A 11 0.71 -0.36 -2.80
C VAL A 11 -0.71 -0.91 -2.81
N TYR A 12 -1.58 -0.25 -3.55
CA TYR A 12 -2.93 -0.76 -3.81
C TYR A 12 -2.87 -1.61 -5.08
N VAL A 13 -2.94 -2.92 -4.91
CA VAL A 13 -2.82 -3.88 -6.01
C VAL A 13 -4.20 -4.22 -6.55
N VAL A 14 -4.39 -3.96 -7.84
CA VAL A 14 -5.66 -4.20 -8.52
C VAL A 14 -5.52 -5.34 -9.52
N SER A 15 -6.49 -6.24 -9.51
CA SER A 15 -6.59 -7.31 -10.51
C SER A 15 -8.06 -7.53 -10.83
N ASP A 16 -8.38 -7.46 -12.11
CA ASP A 16 -9.72 -7.76 -12.62
C ASP A 16 -10.84 -7.02 -11.86
N GLY A 17 -10.65 -5.71 -11.67
CA GLY A 17 -11.67 -4.84 -11.07
C GLY A 17 -11.79 -4.87 -9.56
N ALA A 18 -10.82 -5.48 -8.86
CA ALA A 18 -10.84 -5.53 -7.40
C ALA A 18 -9.45 -5.27 -6.83
N VAL A 19 -9.41 -4.79 -5.60
CA VAL A 19 -8.19 -4.43 -4.88
C VAL A 19 -7.95 -5.42 -3.73
N ALA A 20 -6.68 -5.76 -3.52
CA ALA A 20 -6.27 -6.69 -2.46
C ALA A 20 -6.04 -5.95 -1.15
N LEU A 21 -6.73 -6.37 -0.10
CA LEU A 21 -6.54 -5.87 1.25
C LEU A 21 -6.47 -7.04 2.22
N HIS A 22 -5.82 -6.81 3.37
CA HIS A 22 -5.75 -7.84 4.41
C HIS A 22 -6.32 -7.29 5.72
N GLU A 23 -6.87 -8.19 6.52
CA GLU A 23 -7.35 -7.85 7.85
C GLU A 23 -6.17 -7.84 8.80
N HIS A 24 -5.88 -6.66 9.35
CA HIS A 24 -4.70 -6.48 10.19
C HIS A 24 -4.98 -6.92 11.63
N ASP A 25 -4.25 -7.96 12.08
CA ASP A 25 -4.26 -8.46 13.46
C ASP A 25 -5.66 -8.71 14.04
N GLY A 26 -6.63 -9.06 13.21
CA GLY A 26 -7.98 -9.38 13.67
C GLY A 26 -8.76 -8.22 14.28
N ILE A 27 -8.32 -6.98 14.04
CA ILE A 27 -9.01 -5.79 14.57
C ILE A 27 -10.20 -5.37 13.72
N GLY A 28 -10.51 -6.12 12.68
CA GLY A 28 -11.64 -5.85 11.81
C GLY A 28 -11.45 -4.72 10.82
N LYS A 29 -10.21 -4.25 10.65
CA LYS A 29 -9.86 -3.23 9.66
C LYS A 29 -9.02 -3.83 8.55
N TRP A 30 -9.36 -3.49 7.33
CA TRP A 30 -8.67 -3.98 6.14
C TRP A 30 -7.68 -2.93 5.63
N LEU A 31 -6.47 -3.36 5.33
CA LEU A 31 -5.36 -2.49 4.94
C LEU A 31 -4.67 -3.01 3.68
N PRO A 32 -4.09 -2.11 2.86
CA PRO A 32 -3.27 -2.51 1.73
C PRO A 32 -1.90 -3.03 2.18
N PRO A 33 -1.20 -3.76 1.31
CA PRO A 33 0.18 -4.17 1.60
C PRO A 33 1.13 -2.99 1.60
N GLY A 34 2.20 -3.09 2.37
CA GLY A 34 3.20 -2.05 2.44
C GLY A 34 4.13 -2.24 3.62
N GLY A 35 5.10 -1.37 3.75
CA GLY A 35 6.07 -1.41 4.83
C GLY A 35 7.15 -0.36 4.72
N HIS A 36 8.17 -0.49 5.54
CA HIS A 36 9.27 0.45 5.59
C HIS A 36 10.15 0.40 4.35
N VAL A 37 10.64 1.57 3.94
CA VAL A 37 11.66 1.67 2.90
C VAL A 37 13.02 1.45 3.56
N ASP A 38 13.74 0.42 3.14
CA ASP A 38 15.08 0.14 3.67
C ASP A 38 16.09 1.18 3.15
N ARG A 39 17.23 1.28 3.82
CA ARG A 39 18.21 2.33 3.54
C ARG A 39 18.71 2.38 2.11
N ASP A 40 18.83 1.22 1.48
CA ASP A 40 19.37 1.08 0.13
C ASP A 40 18.30 0.83 -0.93
N GLU A 41 17.03 0.95 -0.54
CA GLU A 41 15.91 0.77 -1.47
C GLU A 41 15.36 2.10 -1.96
N LEU A 42 14.85 2.10 -3.18
CA LEU A 42 14.00 3.18 -3.66
C LEU A 42 12.56 2.92 -3.19
N PRO A 43 11.77 3.97 -2.95
CA PRO A 43 10.42 3.78 -2.39
C PRO A 43 9.53 2.83 -3.18
N HIS A 44 9.49 2.94 -4.50
CA HIS A 44 8.66 2.04 -5.32
C HIS A 44 9.18 0.59 -5.29
N GLU A 45 10.50 0.39 -5.17
CA GLU A 45 11.07 -0.95 -5.01
C GLU A 45 10.66 -1.57 -3.69
N ALA A 46 10.67 -0.77 -2.62
CA ALA A 46 10.24 -1.21 -1.30
C ALA A 46 8.76 -1.65 -1.33
N GLY A 47 7.91 -0.85 -1.98
CA GLY A 47 6.51 -1.19 -2.12
C GLY A 47 6.28 -2.50 -2.85
N LEU A 48 6.97 -2.70 -3.97
CA LEU A 48 6.84 -3.94 -4.75
C LEU A 48 7.43 -5.15 -4.01
N ARG A 49 8.50 -4.95 -3.25
CA ARG A 49 9.07 -6.01 -2.40
C ARG A 49 8.06 -6.45 -1.34
N GLU A 50 7.41 -5.50 -0.67
CA GLU A 50 6.39 -5.80 0.33
C GLU A 50 5.21 -6.55 -0.30
N VAL A 51 4.79 -6.17 -1.50
CA VAL A 51 3.74 -6.89 -2.22
C VAL A 51 4.15 -8.36 -2.45
N ARG A 52 5.37 -8.59 -2.92
CA ARG A 52 5.85 -9.96 -3.14
C ARG A 52 5.92 -10.77 -1.85
N GLU A 53 6.43 -10.17 -0.78
CA GLU A 53 6.56 -10.85 0.52
C GLU A 53 5.20 -11.15 1.14
N GLU A 54 4.30 -10.19 1.11
CA GLU A 54 3.01 -10.31 1.77
C GLU A 54 1.98 -11.09 0.95
N THR A 55 2.05 -11.03 -0.38
CA THR A 55 1.03 -11.63 -1.26
C THR A 55 1.55 -12.66 -2.24
N GLY A 56 2.84 -12.68 -2.51
CA GLY A 56 3.40 -13.52 -3.58
C GLY A 56 3.12 -12.99 -4.99
N LEU A 57 2.45 -11.84 -5.11
CA LEU A 57 2.11 -11.29 -6.40
C LEU A 57 3.27 -10.53 -7.03
N ASP A 58 3.39 -10.66 -8.35
CA ASP A 58 4.33 -9.90 -9.17
C ASP A 58 3.56 -8.75 -9.81
N ALA A 59 3.51 -7.63 -9.12
CA ALA A 59 2.70 -6.49 -9.53
C ALA A 59 3.51 -5.49 -10.34
N GLU A 60 2.83 -4.82 -11.27
CA GLU A 60 3.41 -3.78 -12.10
C GLU A 60 2.82 -2.44 -11.73
N LEU A 61 3.67 -1.45 -11.46
CA LEU A 61 3.22 -0.12 -11.08
C LEU A 61 2.45 0.55 -12.23
N VAL A 62 1.39 1.24 -11.86
CA VAL A 62 0.64 2.10 -12.75
C VAL A 62 1.11 3.54 -12.52
N GLY A 63 1.48 4.21 -13.58
CA GLY A 63 2.06 5.53 -13.51
C GLY A 63 3.47 5.51 -14.05
N ALA A 64 3.99 6.66 -14.35
CA ALA A 64 5.29 6.79 -15.00
C ALA A 64 6.24 7.64 -14.16
N ALA A 65 7.53 7.43 -14.41
CA ALA A 65 8.54 8.38 -13.99
C ALA A 65 8.34 9.64 -14.83
N ASP A 66 8.25 10.78 -14.16
CA ASP A 66 8.01 12.05 -14.83
C ASP A 66 9.02 13.08 -14.32
N GLY A 67 9.65 13.76 -15.24
CA GLY A 67 10.60 14.79 -14.92
C GLY A 67 11.87 14.69 -15.74
N PRO A 68 12.65 15.78 -15.79
CA PRO A 68 13.91 15.79 -16.53
C PRO A 68 14.99 15.03 -15.78
N GLY A 69 15.70 14.19 -16.50
CA GLY A 69 16.87 13.48 -15.97
C GLY A 69 18.15 14.10 -16.46
N SER A 70 19.26 13.59 -15.95
CA SER A 70 20.60 13.94 -16.38
C SER A 70 21.54 12.74 -16.21
N ASP A 71 22.83 12.92 -16.41
CA ASP A 71 23.80 11.83 -16.19
C ASP A 71 23.81 11.34 -14.74
N THR A 72 23.37 12.18 -13.80
CA THR A 72 23.39 11.86 -12.37
C THR A 72 22.02 11.91 -11.71
N VAL A 73 20.96 12.21 -12.46
CA VAL A 73 19.58 12.32 -11.93
C VAL A 73 18.64 11.44 -12.73
N THR A 74 17.98 10.52 -12.03
CA THR A 74 17.01 9.61 -12.64
C THR A 74 15.62 9.91 -12.08
N PRO A 75 14.65 10.28 -12.91
CA PRO A 75 13.26 10.43 -12.45
C PRO A 75 12.71 9.09 -11.99
N LEU A 76 12.03 9.10 -10.86
CA LEU A 76 11.42 7.89 -10.29
C LEU A 76 9.92 7.89 -10.51
N PRO A 77 9.27 6.71 -10.52
CA PRO A 77 7.82 6.65 -10.56
C PRO A 77 7.23 7.46 -9.41
N GLN A 78 6.30 8.35 -9.73
CA GLN A 78 5.69 9.19 -8.71
C GLN A 78 4.60 8.42 -7.95
N PRO A 79 4.53 8.58 -6.63
CA PRO A 79 3.41 8.01 -5.88
C PRO A 79 2.11 8.72 -6.26
N GLN A 80 1.01 8.01 -6.15
CA GLN A 80 -0.31 8.59 -6.40
C GLN A 80 -0.77 9.48 -5.24
N HIS A 81 -0.31 9.15 -4.03
CA HIS A 81 -0.57 9.94 -2.82
C HIS A 81 0.69 9.99 -1.97
N PHE A 82 0.83 11.07 -1.24
CA PHE A 82 1.94 11.28 -0.32
C PHE A 82 1.35 11.80 0.97
N GLN A 83 1.46 11.03 2.06
CA GLN A 83 0.68 11.29 3.26
C GLN A 83 1.44 11.00 4.54
N LEU A 84 0.97 11.58 5.64
CA LEU A 84 1.51 11.36 6.97
C LEU A 84 0.51 10.54 7.77
N ALA A 85 0.95 9.40 8.32
CA ALA A 85 0.12 8.54 9.14
C ALA A 85 0.64 8.50 10.57
N ASP A 86 -0.25 8.71 11.53
CA ASP A 86 0.07 8.56 12.94
C ASP A 86 0.00 7.07 13.29
N VAL A 87 1.05 6.55 13.87
CA VAL A 87 1.17 5.10 14.12
C VAL A 87 1.07 4.77 15.60
N ASN A 88 1.69 5.57 16.44
CA ASN A 88 1.76 5.31 17.87
C ASN A 88 1.32 6.54 18.64
N VAL A 89 0.06 6.51 19.11
CA VAL A 89 -0.55 7.63 19.83
C VAL A 89 -0.83 7.22 21.27
N HIS A 90 -0.23 7.95 22.21
CA HIS A 90 -0.46 7.76 23.65
C HIS A 90 -0.82 9.10 24.30
N ASP A 91 -1.93 9.12 25.02
CA ASP A 91 -2.38 10.31 25.77
C ASP A 91 -2.42 11.57 24.89
N GLY A 92 -2.90 11.42 23.64
CA GLY A 92 -2.96 12.53 22.71
C GLY A 92 -1.64 12.96 22.11
N ARG A 93 -0.55 12.23 22.41
CA ARG A 93 0.79 12.52 21.86
C ARG A 93 1.17 11.46 20.84
N VAL A 94 1.70 11.91 19.70
CA VAL A 94 2.14 11.02 18.64
C VAL A 94 3.62 10.72 18.84
N GLY A 95 3.94 9.45 19.10
CA GLY A 95 5.32 9.00 19.27
C GLY A 95 6.00 8.59 17.97
N HIS A 96 5.23 8.11 16.98
CA HIS A 96 5.77 7.62 15.73
C HIS A 96 4.81 7.92 14.57
N GLN A 97 5.40 8.27 13.42
CA GLN A 97 4.65 8.56 12.21
C GLN A 97 5.30 7.89 11.01
N HIS A 98 4.49 7.53 10.03
CA HIS A 98 4.96 7.10 8.72
C HIS A 98 4.76 8.22 7.71
N VAL A 99 5.84 8.54 6.98
CA VAL A 99 5.76 9.38 5.78
C VAL A 99 5.57 8.42 4.63
N ASP A 100 4.34 8.29 4.16
CA ASP A 100 3.90 7.20 3.33
C ASP A 100 3.73 7.60 1.86
N MET A 101 4.41 6.87 0.98
CA MET A 101 4.28 7.02 -0.46
C MET A 101 3.38 5.91 -0.98
N VAL A 102 2.24 6.29 -1.55
CA VAL A 102 1.18 5.37 -1.97
C VAL A 102 1.22 5.19 -3.47
N TYR A 103 1.33 3.94 -3.91
CA TYR A 103 1.38 3.55 -5.32
C TYR A 103 0.18 2.70 -5.69
N TYR A 104 -0.16 2.70 -6.97
CA TYR A 104 -1.13 1.77 -7.55
C TYR A 104 -0.38 0.78 -8.44
N ALA A 105 -0.82 -0.47 -8.44
CA ALA A 105 -0.21 -1.50 -9.25
C ALA A 105 -1.27 -2.47 -9.78
N ARG A 106 -0.93 -3.14 -10.88
CA ARG A 106 -1.76 -4.16 -11.52
C ARG A 106 -1.12 -5.52 -11.33
N ALA A 107 -1.92 -6.52 -11.01
CA ALA A 107 -1.49 -7.92 -11.00
C ALA A 107 -2.37 -8.73 -11.94
N ASP A 108 -1.76 -9.71 -12.61
CA ASP A 108 -2.47 -10.60 -13.52
C ASP A 108 -3.14 -11.77 -12.80
N SER A 109 -2.74 -12.01 -11.55
CA SER A 109 -3.24 -13.12 -10.72
C SER A 109 -3.85 -12.58 -9.43
N ARG A 110 -4.82 -13.31 -8.90
CA ARG A 110 -5.39 -13.06 -7.57
C ARG A 110 -4.96 -14.09 -6.53
N THR A 111 -4.05 -14.98 -6.90
CA THR A 111 -3.57 -16.02 -5.99
C THR A 111 -2.65 -15.42 -4.95
N ILE A 112 -3.05 -15.47 -3.68
CA ILE A 112 -2.26 -14.96 -2.56
C ILE A 112 -1.42 -16.10 -2.00
N ASP A 113 -0.10 -15.91 -2.01
CA ASP A 113 0.88 -16.90 -1.53
C ASP A 113 1.99 -16.18 -0.76
N PRO A 114 1.74 -15.86 0.52
CA PRO A 114 2.70 -15.08 1.32
C PRO A 114 4.01 -15.82 1.55
N ALA A 115 5.09 -15.06 1.70
CA ALA A 115 6.38 -15.61 2.09
C ALA A 115 6.33 -16.16 3.52
N PRO A 116 7.25 -17.09 3.87
CA PRO A 116 7.30 -17.61 5.24
C PRO A 116 7.44 -16.50 6.28
N GLY A 117 6.64 -16.58 7.33
CA GLY A 117 6.63 -15.59 8.41
C GLY A 117 5.67 -14.45 8.24
N GLU A 118 5.03 -14.32 7.07
CA GLU A 118 4.02 -13.30 6.83
C GLU A 118 2.64 -13.76 7.29
N GLN A 119 1.66 -12.83 7.29
CA GLN A 119 0.27 -13.18 7.59
C GLN A 119 -0.25 -14.21 6.57
N PRO A 120 -1.10 -15.15 7.02
CA PRO A 120 -1.58 -16.21 6.12
C PRO A 120 -2.48 -15.64 5.01
N ALA A 121 -2.55 -16.39 3.91
CA ALA A 121 -3.38 -16.02 2.76
C ALA A 121 -4.85 -15.83 3.13
N ASP A 122 -5.35 -16.53 4.13
CA ASP A 122 -6.75 -16.44 4.57
C ASP A 122 -7.11 -15.06 5.12
N ASP A 123 -6.13 -14.24 5.49
CA ASP A 123 -6.38 -12.89 5.98
C ASP A 123 -6.59 -11.88 4.85
N TRP A 124 -6.42 -12.31 3.61
CA TRP A 124 -6.55 -11.45 2.43
C TRP A 124 -7.88 -11.64 1.74
N ALA A 125 -8.38 -10.56 1.16
CA ALA A 125 -9.56 -10.61 0.28
C ALA A 125 -9.45 -9.55 -0.81
N TRP A 126 -10.21 -9.76 -1.87
CA TRP A 126 -10.29 -8.84 -2.99
C TRP A 126 -11.62 -8.11 -2.95
N PHE A 127 -11.57 -6.78 -3.10
CA PHE A 127 -12.75 -5.92 -2.94
C PHE A 127 -13.01 -5.12 -4.21
N THR A 128 -14.23 -5.20 -4.71
CA THR A 128 -14.70 -4.31 -5.79
C THR A 128 -15.11 -2.96 -5.18
N PRO A 129 -15.21 -1.89 -5.99
CA PRO A 129 -15.71 -0.61 -5.48
C PRO A 129 -17.09 -0.71 -4.80
N GLU A 130 -17.95 -1.59 -5.30
CA GLU A 130 -19.27 -1.81 -4.70
C GLU A 130 -19.16 -2.41 -3.30
N GLN A 131 -18.28 -3.38 -3.12
CA GLN A 131 -18.04 -3.99 -1.81
C GLN A 131 -17.42 -3.00 -0.83
N LEU A 132 -16.53 -2.14 -1.30
CA LEU A 132 -15.94 -1.09 -0.48
C LEU A 132 -17.00 -0.11 0.04
N ARG A 133 -17.98 0.21 -0.77
CA ARG A 133 -19.08 1.09 -0.38
C ARG A 133 -20.10 0.40 0.52
N ALA A 134 -20.35 -0.88 0.27
CA ALA A 134 -21.38 -1.63 1.00
C ALA A 134 -21.05 -1.84 2.47
N ASP A 135 -19.77 -1.95 2.82
CA ASP A 135 -19.31 -2.18 4.20
C ASP A 135 -18.30 -1.11 4.60
N ALA A 136 -18.76 0.13 4.59
CA ALA A 136 -17.90 1.29 4.82
C ALA A 136 -17.21 1.27 6.19
N GLU A 137 -17.82 0.65 7.19
CA GLU A 137 -17.28 0.62 8.55
C GLU A 137 -16.08 -0.34 8.70
N ALA A 138 -15.91 -1.28 7.77
CA ALA A 138 -14.78 -2.20 7.79
C ALA A 138 -13.47 -1.56 7.36
N PHE A 139 -13.52 -0.31 6.86
CA PHE A 139 -12.37 0.37 6.29
C PHE A 139 -12.18 1.75 6.92
N GLU A 140 -10.92 2.14 7.10
CA GLU A 140 -10.61 3.55 7.32
C GLU A 140 -11.07 4.34 6.09
N SER A 141 -11.55 5.56 6.27
CA SER A 141 -12.11 6.35 5.17
C SER A 141 -11.11 6.59 4.04
N ASN A 142 -9.84 6.87 4.39
CA ASN A 142 -8.78 7.06 3.39
C ASN A 142 -8.49 5.79 2.61
N VAL A 143 -8.46 4.64 3.28
CA VAL A 143 -8.22 3.34 2.61
C VAL A 143 -9.34 3.06 1.62
N ARG A 144 -10.59 3.22 2.02
CA ARG A 144 -11.74 3.00 1.15
C ARG A 144 -11.72 3.90 -0.07
N GLU A 145 -11.46 5.18 0.12
CA GLU A 145 -11.42 6.16 -0.97
C GLU A 145 -10.28 5.90 -1.94
N ILE A 146 -9.09 5.62 -1.41
CA ILE A 146 -7.91 5.35 -2.24
C ILE A 146 -8.09 4.03 -2.99
N ALA A 147 -8.60 3.00 -2.31
CA ALA A 147 -8.85 1.70 -2.95
C ALA A 147 -9.80 1.83 -4.14
N ALA A 148 -10.88 2.59 -3.99
CA ALA A 148 -11.83 2.82 -5.08
C ALA A 148 -11.17 3.58 -6.24
N LYS A 149 -10.36 4.59 -5.95
CA LYS A 149 -9.61 5.33 -6.97
C LYS A 149 -8.60 4.45 -7.69
N ALA A 150 -7.95 3.54 -6.96
CA ALA A 150 -6.98 2.62 -7.55
C ALA A 150 -7.67 1.70 -8.57
N VAL A 151 -8.81 1.12 -8.23
CA VAL A 151 -9.56 0.28 -9.17
C VAL A 151 -9.95 1.07 -10.41
N GLU A 152 -10.46 2.29 -10.22
CA GLU A 152 -10.86 3.14 -11.33
C GLU A 152 -9.68 3.49 -12.25
N MET A 153 -8.53 3.82 -11.68
CA MET A 153 -7.36 4.24 -12.44
C MET A 153 -6.67 3.10 -13.17
N VAL A 154 -6.61 1.93 -12.52
CA VAL A 154 -5.88 0.76 -13.05
C VAL A 154 -6.69 0.04 -14.13
N GLU A 155 -7.99 0.06 -14.05
CA GLU A 155 -8.89 -0.65 -14.99
C GLU A 155 -9.26 0.17 -16.23
#